data_b907d576459cae4a03ddedf4443fbfba
#
_entry.id   b907d576459cae4a03ddedf4443fbfba
#
_cell.length_a   1.000
_cell.length_b   1.000
_cell.length_c   1.000
_cell.angle_alpha   90.00
_cell.angle_beta   90.00
_cell.angle_gamma   90.00
#
_symmetry.space_group_name_H-M   'P 1'
#
loop_
_entity.id
_entity.type
_entity.pdbx_description
1 polymer ?
#
loop_
_entity_poly.entity_id
_entity_poly.type
_entity_poly.pdbx_seq_one_letter_code
_entity_poly.pdbx_strand_id
1 'polypeptide(L)'
;MGPGGDIKSEDDVLNVHRRNAKDPFAVGAIDAPVVISEFSDFECPFCALYVNGARKQILSEYVDQGLVRLEWNDFPINGPNAVAAAKAGRAAAAQGKFHEFHDALYHASAGVKGHPENKTADFVRFAKEAGVPDLAKFEEQATDSTYDEVIEKAQRYGSSLGIDGVPAALVGTQFVSGAQPIEVFRQVIETELVKAKAKTKSA
;
A
#
# COMPACT_ATOMS: atom_id res chain seq x y z
N MET A 1 0.19 -10.52 7.55
CA MET A 1 1.50 -10.88 6.98
C MET A 1 1.38 -12.32 6.53
N GLY A 2 1.62 -12.59 5.24
CA GLY A 2 1.70 -13.93 4.70
C GLY A 2 2.95 -14.67 5.19
N PRO A 3 3.03 -15.98 5.03
CA PRO A 3 4.20 -16.75 5.40
C PRO A 3 5.40 -16.31 4.53
N GLY A 4 6.45 -15.81 5.17
CA GLY A 4 7.74 -15.56 4.50
C GLY A 4 8.35 -16.90 4.09
N GLY A 5 8.45 -17.12 2.80
CA GLY A 5 9.11 -18.27 2.19
C GLY A 5 9.49 -17.91 0.75
N ASP A 6 10.49 -18.59 0.20
CA ASP A 6 10.88 -18.40 -1.20
C ASP A 6 9.67 -18.59 -2.13
N ILE A 7 9.40 -17.61 -2.95
CA ILE A 7 8.35 -17.69 -4.00
C ILE A 7 8.85 -18.70 -5.05
N LYS A 8 8.21 -19.86 -5.13
CA LYS A 8 8.55 -20.96 -6.05
C LYS A 8 7.43 -21.33 -7.00
N SER A 9 6.22 -20.83 -6.74
CA SER A 9 5.01 -21.15 -7.50
C SER A 9 4.06 -19.96 -7.59
N GLU A 10 3.09 -20.02 -8.50
CA GLU A 10 1.99 -19.03 -8.55
C GLU A 10 1.19 -19.00 -7.25
N ASP A 11 1.04 -20.13 -6.56
CA ASP A 11 0.32 -20.20 -5.29
C ASP A 11 1.09 -19.46 -4.17
N ASP A 12 2.42 -19.53 -4.16
CA ASP A 12 3.22 -18.75 -3.21
C ASP A 12 3.05 -17.25 -3.44
N VAL A 13 2.97 -16.83 -4.71
CA VAL A 13 2.68 -15.43 -5.07
C VAL A 13 1.32 -15.00 -4.55
N LEU A 14 0.28 -15.83 -4.74
CA LEU A 14 -1.07 -15.54 -4.28
C LEU A 14 -1.18 -15.44 -2.75
N ASN A 15 -0.29 -16.11 -2.00
CA ASN A 15 -0.23 -16.02 -0.54
C ASN A 15 0.27 -14.66 -0.03
N VAL A 16 0.82 -13.79 -0.88
CA VAL A 16 1.15 -12.40 -0.54
C VAL A 16 -0.13 -11.58 -0.31
N HIS A 17 -1.21 -11.92 -1.00
CA HIS A 17 -2.50 -11.27 -0.88
C HIS A 17 -3.19 -11.70 0.41
N ARG A 18 -3.44 -10.76 1.32
CA ARG A 18 -3.97 -11.05 2.66
C ARG A 18 -5.43 -11.50 2.65
N ARG A 19 -6.24 -10.93 1.76
CA ARG A 19 -7.70 -11.17 1.69
C ARG A 19 -8.37 -11.21 3.07
N ASN A 20 -7.99 -10.24 3.92
CA ASN A 20 -8.56 -10.07 5.24
C ASN A 20 -9.67 -9.00 5.20
N ALA A 21 -10.89 -9.39 5.58
CA ALA A 21 -12.04 -8.47 5.59
C ALA A 21 -11.89 -7.32 6.61
N LYS A 22 -11.04 -7.50 7.64
CA LYS A 22 -10.79 -6.49 8.69
C LYS A 22 -9.46 -5.74 8.48
N ASP A 23 -8.87 -5.84 7.29
CA ASP A 23 -7.61 -5.16 7.00
C ASP A 23 -7.82 -3.64 6.85
N PRO A 24 -7.32 -2.82 7.79
CA PRO A 24 -7.50 -1.36 7.72
C PRO A 24 -6.67 -0.70 6.60
N PHE A 25 -5.76 -1.46 5.98
CA PHE A 25 -4.87 -1.01 4.91
C PHE A 25 -5.37 -1.44 3.52
N ALA A 26 -6.57 -1.99 3.44
CA ALA A 26 -7.12 -2.49 2.19
C ALA A 26 -8.38 -1.72 1.75
N VAL A 27 -8.55 -1.57 0.45
CA VAL A 27 -9.73 -0.98 -0.18
C VAL A 27 -10.22 -1.85 -1.34
N GLY A 28 -11.53 -1.94 -1.50
CA GLY A 28 -12.19 -2.80 -2.49
C GLY A 28 -12.79 -4.06 -1.89
N ALA A 29 -13.57 -4.76 -2.69
CA ALA A 29 -14.31 -5.95 -2.28
C ALA A 29 -13.39 -7.08 -1.84
N ILE A 30 -13.78 -7.80 -0.77
CA ILE A 30 -12.97 -8.92 -0.25
C ILE A 30 -12.88 -10.09 -1.24
N ASP A 31 -13.91 -10.25 -2.05
CA ASP A 31 -14.05 -11.26 -3.07
C ASP A 31 -13.66 -10.79 -4.48
N ALA A 32 -13.08 -9.60 -4.60
CA ALA A 32 -12.58 -9.09 -5.87
C ALA A 32 -11.69 -10.14 -6.58
N PRO A 33 -11.90 -10.40 -7.87
CA PRO A 33 -11.18 -11.44 -8.59
C PRO A 33 -9.68 -11.22 -8.65
N VAL A 34 -9.22 -9.97 -8.62
CA VAL A 34 -7.79 -9.61 -8.61
C VAL A 34 -7.46 -8.84 -7.35
N VAL A 35 -6.34 -9.18 -6.71
CA VAL A 35 -5.75 -8.38 -5.62
C VAL A 35 -4.46 -7.75 -6.11
N ILE A 36 -4.25 -6.51 -5.73
CA ILE A 36 -2.98 -5.79 -5.89
C ILE A 36 -2.40 -5.56 -4.50
N SER A 37 -1.30 -6.22 -4.18
CA SER A 37 -0.51 -5.94 -2.98
C SER A 37 0.53 -4.88 -3.31
N GLU A 38 0.31 -3.67 -2.78
CA GLU A 38 1.17 -2.51 -2.99
C GLU A 38 2.26 -2.48 -1.90
N PHE A 39 3.52 -2.34 -2.28
CA PHE A 39 4.65 -2.09 -1.38
C PHE A 39 5.12 -0.65 -1.61
N SER A 40 5.09 0.16 -0.58
CA SER A 40 5.25 1.59 -0.78
C SER A 40 5.86 2.29 0.45
N ASP A 41 6.37 3.49 0.21
CA ASP A 41 7.07 4.32 1.17
C ASP A 41 6.58 5.77 1.04
N PHE A 42 6.10 6.34 2.13
CA PHE A 42 5.57 7.70 2.16
C PHE A 42 6.59 8.81 1.82
N GLU A 43 7.89 8.52 1.95
CA GLU A 43 8.96 9.45 1.57
C GLU A 43 9.41 9.30 0.10
N CYS A 44 8.91 8.29 -0.62
CA CYS A 44 9.33 8.05 -2.00
C CYS A 44 8.57 8.93 -3.00
N PRO A 45 9.26 9.76 -3.80
CA PRO A 45 8.62 10.63 -4.80
C PRO A 45 7.94 9.82 -5.93
N PHE A 46 8.46 8.64 -6.29
CA PHE A 46 7.83 7.76 -7.26
C PHE A 46 6.56 7.10 -6.70
N CYS A 47 6.50 6.84 -5.38
CA CYS A 47 5.28 6.40 -4.74
C CYS A 47 4.20 7.50 -4.78
N ALA A 48 4.59 8.76 -4.53
CA ALA A 48 3.69 9.90 -4.69
C ALA A 48 3.19 10.04 -6.14
N LEU A 49 4.07 9.83 -7.13
CA LEU A 49 3.69 9.83 -8.55
C LEU A 49 2.65 8.73 -8.86
N TYR A 50 2.90 7.50 -8.40
CA TYR A 50 1.97 6.38 -8.58
C TYR A 50 0.62 6.64 -7.93
N VAL A 51 0.61 7.06 -6.66
CA VAL A 51 -0.62 7.29 -5.89
C VAL A 51 -1.44 8.43 -6.49
N ASN A 52 -0.82 9.54 -6.87
CA ASN A 52 -1.51 10.67 -7.48
C ASN A 52 -1.90 10.46 -8.95
N GLY A 53 -1.34 9.45 -9.61
CA GLY A 53 -1.54 9.10 -11.02
C GLY A 53 -2.32 7.80 -11.23
N ALA A 54 -1.58 6.72 -11.54
CA ALA A 54 -2.16 5.44 -11.94
C ALA A 54 -3.09 4.84 -10.88
N ARG A 55 -2.75 4.94 -9.58
CA ARG A 55 -3.58 4.38 -8.50
C ARG A 55 -4.99 4.98 -8.46
N LYS A 56 -5.15 6.29 -8.72
CA LYS A 56 -6.48 6.93 -8.79
C LYS A 56 -7.34 6.33 -9.89
N GLN A 57 -6.74 6.02 -11.02
CA GLN A 57 -7.45 5.40 -12.14
C GLN A 57 -7.78 3.93 -11.82
N ILE A 58 -6.87 3.18 -11.17
CA ILE A 58 -7.15 1.83 -10.69
C ILE A 58 -8.35 1.83 -9.73
N LEU A 59 -8.43 2.79 -8.81
CA LEU A 59 -9.56 2.92 -7.90
C LEU A 59 -10.87 3.10 -8.67
N SER A 60 -10.97 4.08 -9.57
CA SER A 60 -12.20 4.42 -10.29
C SER A 60 -12.58 3.40 -11.35
N GLU A 61 -11.61 2.79 -12.04
CA GLU A 61 -11.88 1.89 -13.16
C GLU A 61 -12.11 0.43 -12.71
N TYR A 62 -11.51 0.00 -11.60
CA TYR A 62 -11.51 -1.41 -11.20
C TYR A 62 -11.99 -1.65 -9.77
N VAL A 63 -11.54 -0.84 -8.80
CA VAL A 63 -11.91 -1.06 -7.39
C VAL A 63 -13.37 -0.73 -7.16
N ASP A 64 -13.85 0.40 -7.67
CA ASP A 64 -15.24 0.83 -7.58
C ASP A 64 -16.20 -0.12 -8.32
N GLN A 65 -15.68 -0.91 -9.27
CA GLN A 65 -16.42 -1.96 -9.98
C GLN A 65 -16.36 -3.32 -9.27
N GLY A 66 -15.68 -3.44 -8.13
CA GLY A 66 -15.50 -4.70 -7.42
C GLY A 66 -14.55 -5.70 -8.11
N LEU A 67 -13.80 -5.27 -9.12
CA LEU A 67 -12.90 -6.12 -9.91
C LEU A 67 -11.52 -6.26 -9.29
N VAL A 68 -11.08 -5.25 -8.55
CA VAL A 68 -9.77 -5.19 -7.90
C VAL A 68 -9.92 -4.83 -6.43
N ARG A 69 -9.08 -5.44 -5.61
CA ARG A 69 -8.81 -5.06 -4.23
C ARG A 69 -7.37 -4.59 -4.12
N LEU A 70 -7.14 -3.43 -3.51
CA LEU A 70 -5.80 -2.94 -3.16
C LEU A 70 -5.48 -3.30 -1.70
N GLU A 71 -4.26 -3.74 -1.45
CA GLU A 71 -3.75 -4.07 -0.11
C GLU A 71 -2.38 -3.43 0.09
N TRP A 72 -2.33 -2.37 0.90
CA TRP A 72 -1.10 -1.67 1.23
C TRP A 72 -0.18 -2.49 2.13
N ASN A 73 1.12 -2.43 1.85
CA ASN A 73 2.20 -2.94 2.70
C ASN A 73 3.23 -1.84 2.91
N ASP A 74 3.56 -1.56 4.17
CA ASP A 74 4.65 -0.65 4.49
C ASP A 74 5.98 -1.24 4.00
N PHE A 75 6.72 -0.45 3.25
CA PHE A 75 8.09 -0.78 2.88
C PHE A 75 8.97 0.48 2.92
N PRO A 76 9.16 1.07 4.14
CA PRO A 76 9.90 2.32 4.32
C PRO A 76 11.41 2.07 4.19
N ILE A 77 11.95 2.32 2.99
CA ILE A 77 13.38 2.12 2.65
C ILE A 77 14.15 3.43 2.52
N ASN A 78 13.49 4.58 2.56
CA ASN A 78 14.10 5.90 2.36
C ASN A 78 14.52 6.57 3.70
N GLY A 79 14.96 5.76 4.65
CA GLY A 79 15.58 6.24 5.88
C GLY A 79 14.61 6.55 7.03
N PRO A 80 15.07 7.27 8.07
CA PRO A 80 14.31 7.44 9.31
C PRO A 80 12.98 8.18 9.15
N ASN A 81 12.90 9.15 8.24
CA ASN A 81 11.64 9.87 7.97
C ASN A 81 10.60 8.93 7.36
N ALA A 82 11.00 7.98 6.52
CA ALA A 82 10.10 6.98 5.96
C ALA A 82 9.52 6.06 7.04
N VAL A 83 10.34 5.63 8.00
CA VAL A 83 9.89 4.86 9.16
C VAL A 83 8.91 5.67 10.01
N ALA A 84 9.22 6.94 10.27
CA ALA A 84 8.31 7.82 11.02
C ALA A 84 6.96 8.02 10.30
N ALA A 85 6.97 8.18 8.97
CA ALA A 85 5.75 8.29 8.18
C ALA A 85 4.92 6.99 8.19
N ALA A 86 5.58 5.82 8.14
CA ALA A 86 4.90 4.52 8.26
C ALA A 86 4.26 4.35 9.64
N LYS A 87 4.93 4.77 10.74
CA LYS A 87 4.35 4.80 12.09
C LYS A 87 3.11 5.68 12.15
N ALA A 88 3.17 6.88 11.56
CA ALA A 88 2.03 7.79 11.48
C ALA A 88 0.86 7.18 10.70
N GLY A 89 1.11 6.51 9.56
CA GLY A 89 0.09 5.79 8.81
C GLY A 89 -0.60 4.70 9.65
N ARG A 90 0.17 3.96 10.47
CA ARG A 90 -0.38 2.95 11.38
C ARG A 90 -1.18 3.56 12.53
N ALA A 91 -0.75 4.70 13.07
CA ALA A 91 -1.49 5.43 14.09
C ALA A 91 -2.86 5.92 13.56
N ALA A 92 -2.90 6.39 12.31
CA ALA A 92 -4.15 6.73 11.64
C ALA A 92 -5.02 5.48 11.40
N ALA A 93 -4.43 4.35 10.98
CA ALA A 93 -5.12 3.08 10.78
C ALA A 93 -5.76 2.55 12.06
N ALA A 94 -5.11 2.69 13.21
CA ALA A 94 -5.62 2.29 14.51
C ALA A 94 -6.89 3.06 14.92
N GLN A 95 -7.16 4.19 14.26
CA GLN A 95 -8.35 5.02 14.44
C GLN A 95 -9.28 5.00 13.20
N GLY A 96 -9.08 4.04 12.27
CA GLY A 96 -9.92 3.85 11.11
C GLY A 96 -9.76 4.94 10.03
N LYS A 97 -8.59 5.62 9.99
CA LYS A 97 -8.32 6.77 9.13
C LYS A 97 -7.08 6.61 8.26
N PHE A 98 -6.72 5.37 7.93
CA PHE A 98 -5.53 5.10 7.12
C PHE A 98 -5.63 5.72 5.73
N HIS A 99 -6.72 5.47 5.02
CA HIS A 99 -6.83 5.89 3.60
C HIS A 99 -6.89 7.41 3.46
N GLU A 100 -7.62 8.07 4.33
CA GLU A 100 -7.70 9.53 4.34
C GLU A 100 -6.34 10.16 4.69
N PHE A 101 -5.61 9.59 5.65
CA PHE A 101 -4.26 10.03 6.01
C PHE A 101 -3.26 9.79 4.86
N HIS A 102 -3.29 8.60 4.28
CA HIS A 102 -2.47 8.22 3.12
C HIS A 102 -2.66 9.19 1.96
N ASP A 103 -3.91 9.50 1.63
CA ASP A 103 -4.23 10.38 0.51
C ASP A 103 -3.83 11.83 0.81
N ALA A 104 -4.03 12.33 2.03
CA ALA A 104 -3.61 13.67 2.45
C ALA A 104 -2.08 13.83 2.34
N LEU A 105 -1.31 12.85 2.84
CA LEU A 105 0.15 12.88 2.79
C LEU A 105 0.67 12.85 1.33
N TYR A 106 0.19 11.91 0.51
CA TYR A 106 0.65 11.82 -0.87
C TYR A 106 0.17 12.97 -1.74
N HIS A 107 -0.99 13.55 -1.44
CA HIS A 107 -1.43 14.77 -2.12
C HIS A 107 -0.49 15.94 -1.83
N ALA A 108 -0.09 16.11 -0.58
CA ALA A 108 0.88 17.14 -0.18
C ALA A 108 2.27 16.91 -0.79
N SER A 109 2.63 15.65 -1.06
CA SER A 109 3.90 15.28 -1.70
C SER A 109 3.87 15.41 -3.23
N ALA A 110 2.71 15.73 -3.83
CA ALA A 110 2.59 15.88 -5.26
C ALA A 110 3.47 17.02 -5.79
N GLY A 111 4.37 16.72 -6.73
CA GLY A 111 5.27 17.70 -7.33
C GLY A 111 6.47 18.12 -6.47
N VAL A 112 6.62 17.57 -5.27
CA VAL A 112 7.82 17.75 -4.44
C VAL A 112 9.00 17.09 -5.14
N LYS A 113 10.10 17.84 -5.31
CA LYS A 113 11.35 17.30 -5.86
C LYS A 113 12.15 16.64 -4.74
N GLY A 114 12.48 15.35 -4.93
CA GLY A 114 13.18 14.55 -3.93
C GLY A 114 12.23 14.02 -2.85
N HIS A 115 12.80 13.70 -1.68
CA HIS A 115 12.02 13.21 -0.54
C HIS A 115 11.28 14.38 0.14
N PRO A 116 10.01 14.20 0.55
CA PRO A 116 9.22 15.25 1.21
C PRO A 116 9.79 15.71 2.55
N GLU A 117 10.55 14.85 3.24
CA GLU A 117 11.17 15.10 4.55
C GLU A 117 10.17 15.58 5.61
N ASN A 118 8.96 15.01 5.59
CA ASN A 118 7.90 15.32 6.54
C ASN A 118 8.35 15.08 7.99
N LYS A 119 7.89 15.95 8.87
CA LYS A 119 8.16 15.89 10.32
C LYS A 119 6.87 15.57 11.08
N THR A 120 6.99 15.28 12.39
CA THR A 120 5.85 14.98 13.25
C THR A 120 4.71 16.01 13.12
N ALA A 121 5.04 17.29 13.06
CA ALA A 121 4.03 18.35 12.90
C ALA A 121 3.26 18.26 11.57
N ASP A 122 3.91 17.80 10.49
CA ASP A 122 3.24 17.54 9.22
C ASP A 122 2.32 16.35 9.33
N PHE A 123 2.75 15.27 9.98
CA PHE A 123 1.90 14.09 10.21
C PHE A 123 0.67 14.44 11.04
N VAL A 124 0.80 15.25 12.08
CA VAL A 124 -0.35 15.73 12.89
C VAL A 124 -1.30 16.57 12.03
N ARG A 125 -0.77 17.42 11.16
CA ARG A 125 -1.58 18.19 10.21
C ARG A 125 -2.36 17.27 9.25
N PHE A 126 -1.70 16.29 8.65
CA PHE A 126 -2.37 15.30 7.76
C PHE A 126 -3.40 14.47 8.52
N ALA A 127 -3.11 14.06 9.76
CA ALA A 127 -4.06 13.34 10.61
C ALA A 127 -5.31 14.17 10.91
N LYS A 128 -5.14 15.46 11.16
CA LYS A 128 -6.25 16.41 11.35
C LYS A 128 -7.08 16.55 10.06
N GLU A 129 -6.44 16.71 8.92
CA GLU A 129 -7.10 16.77 7.59
C GLU A 129 -7.87 15.47 7.30
N ALA A 130 -7.30 14.32 7.65
CA ALA A 130 -7.91 13.00 7.53
C ALA A 130 -9.08 12.75 8.49
N GLY A 131 -9.29 13.63 9.48
CA GLY A 131 -10.33 13.47 10.48
C GLY A 131 -10.02 12.38 11.51
N VAL A 132 -8.74 12.20 11.87
CA VAL A 132 -8.34 11.32 12.99
C VAL A 132 -8.95 11.84 14.29
N PRO A 133 -9.74 11.01 15.02
CA PRO A 133 -10.54 11.49 16.15
C PRO A 133 -9.71 11.97 17.35
N ASP A 134 -8.63 11.25 17.67
CA ASP A 134 -7.75 11.54 18.83
C ASP A 134 -6.33 11.83 18.34
N LEU A 135 -6.05 13.13 18.14
CA LEU A 135 -4.74 13.59 17.66
C LEU A 135 -3.63 13.40 18.69
N ALA A 136 -3.93 13.46 20.00
CA ALA A 136 -2.93 13.23 21.03
C ALA A 136 -2.45 11.77 21.03
N LYS A 137 -3.37 10.82 20.98
CA LYS A 137 -3.07 9.40 20.84
C LYS A 137 -2.36 9.10 19.52
N PHE A 138 -2.77 9.75 18.42
CA PHE A 138 -2.10 9.62 17.14
C PHE A 138 -0.63 10.04 17.24
N GLU A 139 -0.35 11.23 17.80
CA GLU A 139 1.01 11.76 17.92
C GLU A 139 1.88 10.88 18.83
N GLU A 140 1.35 10.43 19.97
CA GLU A 140 2.02 9.48 20.86
C GLU A 140 2.43 8.21 20.10
N GLN A 141 1.48 7.53 19.45
CA GLN A 141 1.72 6.28 18.72
C GLN A 141 2.58 6.44 17.45
N ALA A 142 2.55 7.61 16.83
CA ALA A 142 3.41 7.91 15.67
C ALA A 142 4.87 8.15 16.06
N THR A 143 5.15 8.49 17.32
CA THR A 143 6.49 8.86 17.78
C THR A 143 7.14 7.87 18.73
N ASP A 144 6.35 7.07 19.45
CA ASP A 144 6.85 6.03 20.37
C ASP A 144 7.25 4.74 19.63
N SER A 145 7.52 3.66 20.36
CA SER A 145 7.93 2.36 19.82
C SER A 145 6.77 1.43 19.47
N THR A 146 5.51 1.88 19.54
CA THR A 146 4.31 1.05 19.33
C THR A 146 4.34 0.26 18.02
N TYR A 147 4.87 0.85 16.96
CA TYR A 147 4.88 0.24 15.62
C TYR A 147 6.26 -0.20 15.14
N ASP A 148 7.34 -0.06 15.93
CA ASP A 148 8.71 -0.38 15.48
C ASP A 148 8.82 -1.83 14.99
N GLU A 149 8.43 -2.79 15.82
CA GLU A 149 8.54 -4.22 15.49
C GLU A 149 7.73 -4.61 14.24
N VAL A 150 6.52 -4.08 14.10
CA VAL A 150 5.67 -4.43 12.95
C VAL A 150 6.17 -3.81 11.66
N ILE A 151 6.78 -2.63 11.70
CA ILE A 151 7.40 -1.99 10.53
C ILE A 151 8.67 -2.74 10.13
N GLU A 152 9.55 -3.10 11.08
CA GLU A 152 10.70 -3.93 10.78
C GLU A 152 10.31 -5.29 10.17
N LYS A 153 9.25 -5.92 10.67
CA LYS A 153 8.72 -7.16 10.08
C LYS A 153 8.22 -6.94 8.65
N ALA A 154 7.55 -5.81 8.39
CA ALA A 154 7.08 -5.46 7.05
C ALA A 154 8.26 -5.24 6.08
N GLN A 155 9.32 -4.55 6.51
CA GLN A 155 10.54 -4.37 5.71
C GLN A 155 11.21 -5.72 5.40
N ARG A 156 11.41 -6.57 6.41
CA ARG A 156 11.98 -7.92 6.21
C ARG A 156 11.11 -8.76 5.27
N TYR A 157 9.80 -8.66 5.39
CA TYR A 157 8.86 -9.37 4.52
C TYR A 157 9.00 -8.91 3.07
N GLY A 158 8.93 -7.61 2.77
CA GLY A 158 9.11 -7.08 1.43
C GLY A 158 10.47 -7.51 0.82
N SER A 159 11.55 -7.41 1.60
CA SER A 159 12.88 -7.86 1.16
C SER A 159 12.93 -9.37 0.88
N SER A 160 12.23 -10.20 1.67
CA SER A 160 12.17 -11.65 1.44
C SER A 160 11.43 -12.05 0.17
N LEU A 161 10.61 -11.16 -0.38
CA LEU A 161 9.96 -11.31 -1.67
C LEU A 161 10.82 -10.85 -2.85
N GLY A 162 12.06 -10.42 -2.59
CA GLY A 162 12.97 -9.89 -3.61
C GLY A 162 12.64 -8.46 -4.05
N ILE A 163 11.81 -7.73 -3.28
CA ILE A 163 11.51 -6.33 -3.56
C ILE A 163 12.69 -5.48 -3.11
N ASP A 164 13.28 -4.74 -4.04
CA ASP A 164 14.48 -3.91 -3.84
C ASP A 164 14.21 -2.41 -4.06
N GLY A 165 12.98 -2.04 -4.44
CA GLY A 165 12.59 -0.66 -4.68
C GLY A 165 11.09 -0.43 -4.58
N VAL A 166 10.70 0.85 -4.46
CA VAL A 166 9.32 1.28 -4.34
C VAL A 166 8.98 2.40 -5.34
N PRO A 167 7.72 2.51 -5.78
CA PRO A 167 6.62 1.58 -5.50
C PRO A 167 6.84 0.24 -6.19
N ALA A 168 6.35 -0.82 -5.58
CA ALA A 168 6.27 -2.13 -6.18
C ALA A 168 4.87 -2.70 -5.96
N ALA A 169 4.35 -3.42 -6.93
CA ALA A 169 3.02 -4.00 -6.85
C ALA A 169 3.02 -5.45 -7.33
N LEU A 170 2.35 -6.31 -6.59
CA LEU A 170 2.01 -7.65 -7.01
C LEU A 170 0.55 -7.65 -7.43
N VAL A 171 0.30 -7.72 -8.74
CA VAL A 171 -1.03 -7.70 -9.36
C VAL A 171 -1.43 -9.12 -9.70
N GLY A 172 -2.28 -9.74 -8.89
CA GLY A 172 -2.52 -11.17 -9.02
C GLY A 172 -1.22 -11.95 -8.90
N THR A 173 -0.76 -12.56 -9.99
CA THR A 173 0.51 -13.31 -10.02
C THR A 173 1.66 -12.55 -10.69
N GLN A 174 1.44 -11.30 -11.12
CA GLN A 174 2.41 -10.53 -11.89
C GLN A 174 3.02 -9.38 -11.08
N PHE A 175 4.33 -9.24 -11.15
CA PHE A 175 5.06 -8.16 -10.50
C PHE A 175 5.18 -6.93 -11.40
N VAL A 176 4.86 -5.76 -10.86
CA VAL A 176 5.01 -4.46 -11.51
C VAL A 176 5.92 -3.60 -10.66
N SER A 177 7.08 -3.20 -11.21
CA SER A 177 8.06 -2.36 -10.53
C SER A 177 7.95 -0.91 -10.96
N GLY A 178 8.02 -0.01 -9.99
CA GLY A 178 8.05 1.43 -10.20
C GLY A 178 6.69 2.06 -10.49
N ALA A 179 6.70 3.39 -10.62
CA ALA A 179 5.52 4.20 -10.95
C ALA A 179 5.19 4.11 -12.44
N GLN A 180 4.77 2.94 -12.89
CA GLN A 180 4.41 2.71 -14.29
C GLN A 180 3.16 3.52 -14.69
N PRO A 181 3.02 3.86 -15.98
CA PRO A 181 1.78 4.43 -16.51
C PRO A 181 0.59 3.50 -16.31
N ILE A 182 -0.62 4.05 -16.26
CA ILE A 182 -1.85 3.28 -16.04
C ILE A 182 -2.06 2.18 -17.09
N GLU A 183 -1.59 2.39 -18.31
CA GLU A 183 -1.69 1.42 -19.41
C GLU A 183 -1.02 0.09 -19.06
N VAL A 184 0.11 0.12 -18.36
CA VAL A 184 0.80 -1.08 -17.88
C VAL A 184 -0.06 -1.81 -16.84
N PHE A 185 -0.61 -1.09 -15.87
CA PHE A 185 -1.51 -1.67 -14.88
C PHE A 185 -2.78 -2.24 -15.51
N ARG A 186 -3.40 -1.53 -16.45
CA ARG A 186 -4.57 -2.03 -17.18
C ARG A 186 -4.27 -3.37 -17.87
N GLN A 187 -3.17 -3.45 -18.61
CA GLN A 187 -2.76 -4.67 -19.29
C GLN A 187 -2.60 -5.86 -18.32
N VAL A 188 -1.95 -5.61 -17.18
CA VAL A 188 -1.71 -6.66 -16.19
C VAL A 188 -3.01 -7.04 -15.49
N ILE A 189 -3.82 -6.08 -15.05
CA ILE A 189 -5.12 -6.32 -14.40
C ILE A 189 -6.04 -7.12 -15.32
N GLU A 190 -6.20 -6.71 -16.58
CA GLU A 190 -7.05 -7.42 -17.54
C GLU A 190 -6.58 -8.87 -17.78
N THR A 191 -5.26 -9.09 -17.83
CA THR A 191 -4.70 -10.43 -17.93
C THR A 191 -5.07 -11.29 -16.72
N GLU A 192 -4.95 -10.76 -15.51
CA GLU A 192 -5.29 -11.48 -14.28
C GLU A 192 -6.80 -11.69 -14.13
N LEU A 193 -7.63 -10.75 -14.60
CA LEU A 193 -9.10 -10.92 -14.66
C LEU A 193 -9.50 -12.08 -15.58
N VAL A 194 -8.84 -12.23 -16.73
CA VAL A 194 -9.08 -13.38 -17.63
C VAL A 194 -8.71 -14.70 -16.95
N LYS A 195 -7.56 -14.76 -16.27
CA LYS A 195 -7.13 -15.95 -15.49
C LYS A 195 -8.15 -16.31 -14.39
N ALA A 196 -8.61 -15.30 -13.64
CA ALA A 196 -9.59 -15.51 -12.56
C ALA A 196 -10.91 -16.08 -13.10
N LYS A 197 -11.42 -15.54 -14.22
CA LYS A 197 -12.64 -16.05 -14.88
C LYS A 197 -12.48 -17.48 -15.39
N ALA A 198 -11.31 -17.86 -15.87
CA ALA A 198 -11.03 -19.23 -16.34
C ALA A 198 -11.03 -20.23 -15.16
N LYS A 199 -10.42 -19.86 -14.02
CA LYS A 199 -10.42 -20.70 -12.81
C LYS A 199 -11.83 -20.94 -12.27
N THR A 200 -12.71 -19.93 -12.28
CA THR A 200 -14.10 -20.06 -11.81
C THR A 200 -14.96 -20.99 -12.69
N LYS A 201 -14.63 -21.11 -13.99
CA LYS A 201 -15.36 -22.00 -14.92
C LYS A 201 -14.92 -23.46 -14.85
N SER A 202 -13.77 -23.74 -14.24
CA SER A 202 -13.17 -25.08 -14.13
C SER A 202 -13.34 -25.69 -12.71
N ALA A 203 -13.92 -24.98 -11.77
CA ALA A 203 -14.27 -25.42 -10.42
C ALA A 203 -15.77 -25.73 -10.30
#